data_7931a194f793f244aec4721280ec463d
#
_entry.id   7931a194f793f244aec4721280ec463d
#
_cell.length_a   1.000
_cell.length_b   1.000
_cell.length_c   1.000
_cell.angle_alpha   90.00
_cell.angle_beta   90.00
_cell.angle_gamma   90.00
#
_symmetry.space_group_name_H-M   'P 1'
#
loop_
_entity.id
_entity.type
_entity.pdbx_description
1 polymer ?
#
loop_
_entity_poly.entity_id
_entity_poly.type
_entity_poly.pdbx_seq_one_letter_code
_entity_poly.pdbx_strand_id
1 'polypeptide(L)'
;MRLLPTALVLAWAIGAVWISHRRVPPGVNIAGPWQPLPAQSLRFMHDLAAADANGAALVERQIDAELLRMISQARELVLVDTGLFGDLPAAGPGASHLRAAPPIAAELVEALVRAKRQLPTLSVLVLTDPASESIGGAQDLLQRVRAAGMTVLAVDITRLRAPDPAFAAFWGLCCAWWTRTISAGDWPNPIGVGPVEVPLGVWGALQGYQRSHRQLLIADDGAGGLAALVFSRPLHAEAGIHSATALELSGMALEPLLESEFAVAQFSGWSDDGAMQQRSQRLLEQLRAALPTPAATARARVLTEAAIAQALVARINATSKGDRIEIAALYLSQRELVRALLGASRRGVEVRLLLDPGKDGYGYERSGIPNRQVASELIAASDGAIGVRWYRTHGERFSPGFVLIQSAQNCWLLLGTAELTRYDLDDFNLAAAVLVELPASAALASDALAWFDRLWYNRAASGTEYTSDAEVYTDPSPLRYWEYRLFEATGTAFY
;
A
#
# COMPACT_ATOMS: atom_id res chain seq x y z
N MET A 1 -38.46 21.33 24.56
CA MET A 1 -37.21 20.56 24.85
C MET A 1 -37.09 19.18 24.19
N ARG A 2 -38.19 18.48 23.83
CA ARG A 2 -38.10 17.12 23.21
C ARG A 2 -37.71 17.08 21.72
N LEU A 3 -37.79 18.20 20.99
CA LEU A 3 -37.49 18.26 19.54
C LEU A 3 -35.98 18.32 19.22
N LEU A 4 -35.18 18.88 20.14
CA LEU A 4 -33.71 19.03 19.91
C LEU A 4 -32.96 17.71 19.79
N PRO A 5 -33.13 16.72 20.69
CA PRO A 5 -32.46 15.44 20.55
C PRO A 5 -32.90 14.66 19.30
N THR A 6 -34.18 14.75 18.91
CA THR A 6 -34.68 14.13 17.68
C THR A 6 -34.06 14.78 16.44
N ALA A 7 -33.93 16.09 16.40
CA ALA A 7 -33.27 16.79 15.30
C ALA A 7 -31.77 16.45 15.19
N LEU A 8 -31.06 16.30 16.30
CA LEU A 8 -29.67 15.88 16.32
C LEU A 8 -29.48 14.44 15.81
N VAL A 9 -30.34 13.52 16.23
CA VAL A 9 -30.32 12.12 15.75
C VAL A 9 -30.61 12.06 14.25
N LEU A 10 -31.56 12.83 13.77
CA LEU A 10 -31.86 12.93 12.33
C LEU A 10 -30.69 13.52 11.55
N ALA A 11 -30.08 14.60 12.04
CA ALA A 11 -28.92 15.22 11.41
C ALA A 11 -27.74 14.24 11.34
N TRP A 12 -27.49 13.49 12.42
CA TRP A 12 -26.49 12.43 12.45
C TRP A 12 -26.79 11.31 11.44
N ALA A 13 -28.01 10.80 11.41
CA ALA A 13 -28.39 9.73 10.48
C ALA A 13 -28.30 10.20 9.00
N ILE A 14 -28.76 11.39 8.69
CA ILE A 14 -28.64 12.00 7.35
C ILE A 14 -27.15 12.18 7.01
N GLY A 15 -26.34 12.68 7.93
CA GLY A 15 -24.90 12.80 7.76
C GLY A 15 -24.21 11.46 7.49
N ALA A 16 -24.56 10.43 8.25
CA ALA A 16 -24.03 9.08 8.04
C ALA A 16 -24.38 8.51 6.65
N VAL A 17 -25.64 8.66 6.22
CA VAL A 17 -26.08 8.27 4.88
C VAL A 17 -25.34 9.07 3.81
N TRP A 18 -25.22 10.37 3.96
CA TRP A 18 -24.51 11.22 3.01
C TRP A 18 -23.03 10.82 2.87
N ILE A 19 -22.34 10.60 3.99
CA ILE A 19 -20.94 10.15 4.01
C ILE A 19 -20.77 8.79 3.35
N SER A 20 -21.68 7.84 3.60
CA SER A 20 -21.60 6.49 3.03
C SER A 20 -21.76 6.46 1.51
N HIS A 21 -22.48 7.47 0.94
CA HIS A 21 -22.70 7.61 -0.51
C HIS A 21 -21.82 8.69 -1.15
N ARG A 22 -20.87 9.24 -0.41
CA ARG A 22 -19.96 10.26 -0.94
C ARG A 22 -19.18 9.70 -2.12
N ARG A 23 -19.15 10.47 -3.21
CA ARG A 23 -18.31 10.14 -4.36
C ARG A 23 -16.85 10.47 -4.05
N VAL A 24 -15.95 9.62 -4.49
CA VAL A 24 -14.52 9.92 -4.45
C VAL A 24 -14.20 11.11 -5.37
N PRO A 25 -13.14 11.89 -5.07
CA PRO A 25 -12.71 12.99 -5.93
C PRO A 25 -12.39 12.52 -7.36
N PRO A 26 -12.54 13.39 -8.38
CA PRO A 26 -12.05 13.08 -9.73
C PRO A 26 -10.57 12.73 -9.73
N GLY A 27 -10.17 11.74 -10.56
CA GLY A 27 -8.80 11.24 -10.64
C GLY A 27 -8.42 10.22 -9.58
N VAL A 28 -9.36 9.86 -8.69
CA VAL A 28 -9.29 8.75 -7.74
C VAL A 28 -10.19 7.61 -8.24
N ASN A 29 -9.90 6.37 -7.88
CA ASN A 29 -10.58 5.17 -8.35
C ASN A 29 -10.54 5.04 -9.88
N ILE A 30 -9.32 5.08 -10.44
CA ILE A 30 -9.11 4.96 -11.87
C ILE A 30 -8.75 3.54 -12.28
N ALA A 31 -9.26 3.15 -13.44
CA ALA A 31 -8.81 2.02 -14.21
C ALA A 31 -8.18 2.55 -15.51
N GLY A 32 -6.87 2.81 -15.47
CA GLY A 32 -6.14 3.32 -16.64
C GLY A 32 -6.30 2.40 -17.87
N PRO A 33 -6.12 2.90 -19.07
CA PRO A 33 -6.15 2.08 -20.27
C PRO A 33 -4.98 1.09 -20.28
N TRP A 34 -5.17 -0.04 -20.95
CA TRP A 34 -4.06 -0.95 -21.23
C TRP A 34 -3.08 -0.29 -22.20
N GLN A 35 -1.84 -0.19 -21.80
CA GLN A 35 -0.75 0.34 -22.61
C GLN A 35 0.21 -0.78 -23.01
N PRO A 36 0.45 -0.99 -24.31
CA PRO A 36 1.46 -1.92 -24.77
C PRO A 36 2.85 -1.36 -24.45
N LEU A 37 3.76 -2.22 -23.97
CA LEU A 37 5.14 -1.84 -23.67
C LEU A 37 6.10 -3.02 -23.84
N PRO A 38 7.39 -2.75 -24.07
CA PRO A 38 8.41 -3.78 -24.02
C PRO A 38 8.59 -4.31 -22.60
N ALA A 39 8.81 -5.61 -22.43
CA ALA A 39 8.96 -6.20 -21.10
C ALA A 39 10.14 -5.60 -20.30
N GLN A 40 11.19 -5.09 -20.98
CA GLN A 40 12.32 -4.41 -20.33
C GLN A 40 11.96 -3.05 -19.70
N SER A 41 10.77 -2.50 -20.00
CA SER A 41 10.22 -1.30 -19.32
C SER A 41 9.64 -1.62 -17.95
N LEU A 42 9.70 -2.88 -17.53
CA LEU A 42 9.19 -3.39 -16.28
C LEU A 42 10.30 -4.10 -15.52
N ARG A 43 10.44 -3.84 -14.22
CA ARG A 43 11.38 -4.55 -13.35
C ARG A 43 10.73 -4.87 -12.02
N PHE A 44 10.73 -6.16 -11.68
CA PHE A 44 10.31 -6.66 -10.38
C PHE A 44 11.44 -6.52 -9.38
N MET A 45 11.13 -6.05 -8.19
CA MET A 45 12.07 -5.92 -7.08
C MET A 45 11.42 -6.35 -5.77
N HIS A 46 12.24 -6.70 -4.82
CA HIS A 46 11.78 -7.05 -3.48
C HIS A 46 12.79 -6.63 -2.41
N ASP A 47 12.27 -6.35 -1.24
CA ASP A 47 13.01 -6.35 0.02
C ASP A 47 12.61 -7.59 0.80
N LEU A 48 13.55 -8.21 1.48
CA LEU A 48 13.31 -9.42 2.25
C LEU A 48 14.05 -9.35 3.58
N ALA A 49 13.33 -9.59 4.67
CA ALA A 49 13.86 -9.72 6.00
C ALA A 49 13.57 -11.13 6.51
N ALA A 50 14.59 -11.87 6.91
CA ALA A 50 14.46 -13.22 7.45
C ALA A 50 15.58 -13.50 8.46
N ALA A 51 15.48 -14.59 9.19
CA ALA A 51 16.56 -15.11 10.01
C ALA A 51 17.08 -16.44 9.44
N ASP A 52 18.39 -16.62 9.48
CA ASP A 52 18.97 -17.92 9.16
C ASP A 52 18.73 -18.95 10.30
N ALA A 53 19.19 -20.18 10.10
CA ALA A 53 19.05 -21.25 11.08
C ALA A 53 19.71 -20.94 12.46
N ASN A 54 20.62 -19.98 12.51
CA ASN A 54 21.29 -19.52 13.73
C ASN A 54 20.64 -18.26 14.34
N GLY A 55 19.58 -17.75 13.71
CA GLY A 55 18.93 -16.49 14.11
C GLY A 55 19.62 -15.23 13.61
N ALA A 56 20.63 -15.34 12.74
CA ALA A 56 21.26 -14.17 12.15
C ALA A 56 20.38 -13.54 11.06
N ALA A 57 20.33 -12.20 11.03
CA ALA A 57 19.52 -11.46 10.08
C ALA A 57 20.00 -11.67 8.64
N LEU A 58 19.08 -12.05 7.77
CA LEU A 58 19.23 -12.05 6.32
C LEU A 58 18.39 -10.93 5.75
N VAL A 59 19.02 -9.98 5.06
CA VAL A 59 18.39 -8.78 4.61
C VAL A 59 18.74 -8.50 3.14
N GLU A 60 17.70 -8.33 2.32
CA GLU A 60 17.81 -7.89 0.93
C GLU A 60 17.07 -6.54 0.81
N ARG A 61 17.73 -5.52 0.20
CA ARG A 61 17.21 -4.14 0.09
C ARG A 61 17.30 -3.64 -1.34
N GLN A 62 16.50 -4.18 -2.24
CA GLN A 62 16.48 -3.75 -3.64
C GLN A 62 15.65 -2.48 -3.84
N ILE A 63 14.53 -2.35 -3.11
CA ILE A 63 13.59 -1.23 -3.23
C ILE A 63 14.23 0.05 -2.71
N ASP A 64 14.87 0.00 -1.55
CA ASP A 64 15.54 1.17 -0.98
C ASP A 64 16.67 1.70 -1.89
N ALA A 65 17.48 0.78 -2.41
CA ALA A 65 18.55 1.14 -3.33
C ALA A 65 18.02 1.82 -4.61
N GLU A 66 16.88 1.33 -5.12
CA GLU A 66 16.25 1.88 -6.30
C GLU A 66 15.64 3.26 -6.05
N LEU A 67 14.94 3.46 -4.93
CA LEU A 67 14.41 4.76 -4.53
C LEU A 67 15.51 5.83 -4.52
N LEU A 68 16.62 5.52 -3.86
CA LEU A 68 17.77 6.44 -3.76
C LEU A 68 18.44 6.68 -5.12
N ARG A 69 18.53 5.64 -5.97
CA ARG A 69 19.06 5.74 -7.33
C ARG A 69 18.22 6.69 -8.18
N MET A 70 16.90 6.50 -8.23
CA MET A 70 15.98 7.32 -9.02
C MET A 70 16.07 8.79 -8.61
N ILE A 71 16.06 9.10 -7.30
CA ILE A 71 16.21 10.48 -6.81
C ILE A 71 17.55 11.09 -7.23
N SER A 72 18.64 10.32 -7.17
CA SER A 72 19.98 10.81 -7.53
C SER A 72 20.13 11.10 -9.03
N GLN A 73 19.37 10.43 -9.87
CA GLN A 73 19.38 10.58 -11.33
C GLN A 73 18.46 11.68 -11.84
N ALA A 74 17.41 12.03 -11.08
CA ALA A 74 16.43 13.03 -11.46
C ALA A 74 17.06 14.41 -11.72
N ARG A 75 16.59 15.10 -12.76
CA ARG A 75 17.05 16.42 -13.19
C ARG A 75 15.93 17.46 -13.26
N GLU A 76 14.70 17.03 -13.49
CA GLU A 76 13.57 17.92 -13.73
C GLU A 76 12.46 17.76 -12.70
N LEU A 77 12.13 16.50 -12.34
CA LEU A 77 10.93 16.17 -11.57
C LEU A 77 11.15 15.00 -10.63
N VAL A 78 10.71 15.16 -9.37
CA VAL A 78 10.51 14.06 -8.42
C VAL A 78 9.15 14.25 -7.74
N LEU A 79 8.28 13.26 -7.85
CA LEU A 79 7.05 13.16 -7.10
C LEU A 79 7.13 11.90 -6.23
N VAL A 80 6.94 12.06 -4.92
CA VAL A 80 6.92 10.95 -3.96
C VAL A 80 5.60 10.98 -3.21
N ASP A 81 4.83 9.90 -3.26
CA ASP A 81 3.78 9.64 -2.28
C ASP A 81 4.28 8.60 -1.29
N THR A 82 4.35 8.98 -0.03
CA THR A 82 5.01 8.19 1.02
C THR A 82 4.02 7.35 1.82
N GLY A 83 2.71 7.62 1.68
CA GLY A 83 1.75 7.13 2.67
C GLY A 83 2.16 7.60 4.08
N LEU A 84 2.14 6.69 5.04
CA LEU A 84 2.64 6.97 6.38
C LEU A 84 4.18 7.07 6.36
N PHE A 85 4.72 8.17 6.90
CA PHE A 85 6.12 8.52 6.81
C PHE A 85 6.70 8.92 8.16
N GLY A 86 7.92 8.49 8.45
CA GLY A 86 8.66 8.91 9.65
C GLY A 86 9.56 7.83 10.23
N ASP A 87 10.44 8.23 11.14
CA ASP A 87 11.30 7.33 11.89
C ASP A 87 10.66 7.04 13.24
N LEU A 88 10.03 5.89 13.35
CA LEU A 88 9.41 5.44 14.58
C LEU A 88 10.45 4.77 15.48
N PRO A 89 10.58 5.18 16.74
CA PRO A 89 11.40 4.42 17.67
C PRO A 89 10.80 3.01 17.82
N ALA A 90 11.62 1.99 17.72
CA ALA A 90 11.20 0.64 18.07
C ALA A 90 10.83 0.62 19.55
N ALA A 91 9.55 0.70 19.85
CA ALA A 91 9.03 0.67 21.19
C ALA A 91 8.31 -0.66 21.41
N GLY A 92 8.72 -1.39 22.44
CA GLY A 92 8.02 -2.58 22.91
C GLY A 92 8.85 -3.88 22.88
N PRO A 93 8.40 -4.90 23.62
CA PRO A 93 9.10 -6.18 23.75
C PRO A 93 9.12 -7.04 22.46
N GLY A 94 8.32 -6.68 21.45
CA GLY A 94 8.25 -7.33 20.13
C GLY A 94 9.04 -6.59 19.05
N ALA A 95 9.89 -5.62 19.38
CA ALA A 95 10.71 -4.91 18.40
C ALA A 95 11.59 -5.89 17.62
N SER A 96 11.66 -5.74 16.30
CA SER A 96 12.42 -6.63 15.43
C SER A 96 13.87 -6.80 15.91
N HIS A 97 14.30 -8.04 16.04
CA HIS A 97 15.68 -8.38 16.32
C HIS A 97 16.58 -8.21 15.07
N LEU A 98 15.99 -7.99 13.91
CA LEU A 98 16.67 -7.85 12.62
C LEU A 98 17.12 -6.40 12.35
N ARG A 99 17.54 -5.65 13.39
CA ARG A 99 18.04 -4.28 13.27
C ARG A 99 19.36 -4.24 12.49
N ALA A 100 19.28 -4.24 11.18
CA ALA A 100 20.50 -4.26 10.36
C ALA A 100 20.67 -3.03 9.46
N ALA A 101 19.74 -2.06 9.46
CA ALA A 101 19.78 -0.95 8.51
C ALA A 101 19.28 0.37 9.11
N PRO A 102 19.82 1.51 8.62
CA PRO A 102 19.32 2.84 8.99
C PRO A 102 17.88 3.02 8.49
N PRO A 103 17.13 3.94 9.13
CA PRO A 103 15.76 4.25 8.75
C PRO A 103 15.70 4.84 7.33
N ILE A 104 14.90 4.24 6.45
CA ILE A 104 14.78 4.68 5.05
C ILE A 104 14.23 6.10 4.93
N ALA A 105 13.36 6.54 5.86
CA ALA A 105 12.78 7.88 5.81
C ALA A 105 13.86 8.98 5.91
N ALA A 106 14.81 8.83 6.81
CA ALA A 106 15.94 9.75 6.94
C ALA A 106 16.84 9.72 5.68
N GLU A 107 17.16 8.53 5.15
CA GLU A 107 17.96 8.39 3.94
C GLU A 107 17.27 9.03 2.72
N LEU A 108 15.94 8.85 2.59
CA LEU A 108 15.13 9.45 1.54
C LEU A 108 15.18 10.99 1.60
N VAL A 109 14.97 11.56 2.79
CA VAL A 109 15.06 13.01 2.99
C VAL A 109 16.44 13.54 2.66
N GLU A 110 17.51 12.87 3.11
CA GLU A 110 18.88 13.22 2.77
C GLU A 110 19.13 13.22 1.25
N ALA A 111 18.62 12.21 0.55
CA ALA A 111 18.74 12.11 -0.90
C ALA A 111 18.00 13.26 -1.61
N LEU A 112 16.74 13.54 -1.21
CA LEU A 112 15.94 14.65 -1.75
C LEU A 112 16.61 16.01 -1.52
N VAL A 113 17.04 16.28 -0.29
CA VAL A 113 17.73 17.54 0.07
C VAL A 113 19.03 17.69 -0.72
N ARG A 114 19.80 16.61 -0.87
CA ARG A 114 21.04 16.62 -1.67
C ARG A 114 20.75 16.91 -3.14
N ALA A 115 19.76 16.21 -3.74
CA ALA A 115 19.37 16.41 -5.13
C ALA A 115 18.90 17.86 -5.37
N LYS A 116 18.07 18.40 -4.49
CA LYS A 116 17.57 19.79 -4.58
C LYS A 116 18.67 20.83 -4.43
N ARG A 117 19.67 20.61 -3.54
CA ARG A 117 20.84 21.48 -3.40
C ARG A 117 21.75 21.45 -4.62
N GLN A 118 21.94 20.29 -5.23
CA GLN A 118 22.73 20.13 -6.46
C GLN A 118 22.04 20.76 -7.66
N LEU A 119 20.71 20.66 -7.72
CA LEU A 119 19.85 21.16 -8.78
C LEU A 119 18.69 22.00 -8.22
N PRO A 120 18.92 23.30 -7.96
CA PRO A 120 17.89 24.18 -7.40
C PRO A 120 16.61 24.26 -8.25
N THR A 121 16.69 23.97 -9.56
CA THR A 121 15.56 23.97 -10.49
C THR A 121 14.75 22.67 -10.44
N LEU A 122 15.22 21.62 -9.76
CA LEU A 122 14.50 20.36 -9.62
C LEU A 122 13.14 20.60 -8.93
N SER A 123 12.04 20.20 -9.57
CA SER A 123 10.71 20.23 -8.96
C SER A 123 10.51 18.99 -8.11
N VAL A 124 10.21 19.21 -6.83
CA VAL A 124 9.97 18.09 -5.90
C VAL A 124 8.64 18.30 -5.19
N LEU A 125 7.75 17.31 -5.29
CA LEU A 125 6.48 17.21 -4.60
C LEU A 125 6.47 15.95 -3.73
N VAL A 126 6.23 16.12 -2.44
CA VAL A 126 6.07 15.02 -1.49
C VAL A 126 4.63 15.04 -0.98
N LEU A 127 3.91 13.96 -1.23
CA LEU A 127 2.60 13.67 -0.63
C LEU A 127 2.81 12.74 0.56
N THR A 128 2.04 12.93 1.63
CA THR A 128 2.13 12.09 2.81
C THR A 128 0.78 11.93 3.49
N ASP A 129 0.57 10.84 4.19
CA ASP A 129 -0.61 10.68 5.03
C ASP A 129 -0.59 11.73 6.16
N PRO A 130 -1.71 12.38 6.49
CA PRO A 130 -1.76 13.40 7.53
C PRO A 130 -1.38 12.86 8.92
N ALA A 131 -1.51 11.56 9.16
CA ALA A 131 -1.04 10.93 10.39
C ALA A 131 0.48 11.04 10.57
N SER A 132 1.25 11.20 9.49
CA SER A 132 2.70 11.38 9.55
C SER A 132 3.09 12.63 10.37
N GLU A 133 2.28 13.69 10.32
CA GLU A 133 2.55 14.90 11.11
C GLU A 133 2.37 14.69 12.62
N SER A 134 1.72 13.59 13.01
CA SER A 134 1.48 13.21 14.41
C SER A 134 2.45 12.14 14.92
N ILE A 135 3.38 11.70 14.07
CA ILE A 135 4.37 10.68 14.38
C ILE A 135 5.69 11.35 14.78
N GLY A 136 6.27 10.93 15.90
CA GLY A 136 7.56 11.45 16.36
C GLY A 136 8.65 11.25 15.31
N GLY A 137 9.50 12.28 15.11
CA GLY A 137 10.56 12.28 14.11
C GLY A 137 10.12 12.64 12.69
N ALA A 138 8.87 12.35 12.30
CA ALA A 138 8.37 12.70 10.96
C ALA A 138 8.28 14.21 10.72
N GLN A 139 7.85 14.97 11.71
CA GLN A 139 7.76 16.43 11.60
C GLN A 139 9.09 17.05 11.25
N ASP A 140 10.17 16.66 11.93
CA ASP A 140 11.52 17.18 11.67
C ASP A 140 12.00 16.84 10.26
N LEU A 141 11.73 15.61 9.80
CA LEU A 141 12.08 15.17 8.46
C LEU A 141 11.31 15.96 7.40
N LEU A 142 9.99 16.11 7.55
CA LEU A 142 9.14 16.88 6.62
C LEU A 142 9.50 18.37 6.65
N GLN A 143 9.86 18.92 7.82
CA GLN A 143 10.33 20.30 7.93
C GLN A 143 11.65 20.51 7.20
N ARG A 144 12.60 19.56 7.25
CA ARG A 144 13.85 19.61 6.48
C ARG A 144 13.60 19.63 4.97
N VAL A 145 12.62 18.86 4.49
CA VAL A 145 12.18 18.89 3.09
C VAL A 145 11.63 20.25 2.71
N ARG A 146 10.73 20.83 3.52
CA ARG A 146 10.16 22.18 3.32
C ARG A 146 11.26 23.27 3.35
N ALA A 147 12.19 23.20 4.31
CA ALA A 147 13.28 24.15 4.44
C ALA A 147 14.27 24.12 3.25
N ALA A 148 14.34 23.03 2.53
CA ALA A 148 15.12 22.90 1.29
C ALA A 148 14.38 23.46 0.05
N GLY A 149 13.19 24.07 0.21
CA GLY A 149 12.41 24.65 -0.88
C GLY A 149 11.63 23.63 -1.71
N MET A 150 11.26 22.51 -1.11
CA MET A 150 10.43 21.47 -1.74
C MET A 150 9.00 21.55 -1.22
N THR A 151 8.02 21.15 -2.04
CA THR A 151 6.62 21.13 -1.65
C THR A 151 6.30 19.85 -0.89
N VAL A 152 5.70 19.98 0.29
CA VAL A 152 5.20 18.86 1.11
C VAL A 152 3.73 19.09 1.43
N LEU A 153 2.88 18.14 1.07
CA LEU A 153 1.44 18.17 1.28
C LEU A 153 0.98 16.97 2.10
N ALA A 154 0.22 17.22 3.16
CA ALA A 154 -0.60 16.19 3.77
C ALA A 154 -1.85 15.99 2.91
N VAL A 155 -2.14 14.73 2.56
CA VAL A 155 -3.29 14.37 1.74
C VAL A 155 -4.59 14.67 2.51
N ASP A 156 -5.56 15.34 1.87
CA ASP A 156 -6.86 15.60 2.48
C ASP A 156 -7.74 14.33 2.44
N ILE A 157 -7.45 13.39 3.33
CA ILE A 157 -8.23 12.15 3.49
C ILE A 157 -9.69 12.38 3.81
N THR A 158 -10.06 13.58 4.29
CA THR A 158 -11.47 13.93 4.59
C THR A 158 -12.34 14.02 3.33
N ARG A 159 -11.73 14.06 2.16
CA ARG A 159 -12.39 13.98 0.85
C ARG A 159 -12.82 12.57 0.47
N LEU A 160 -12.21 11.55 1.09
CA LEU A 160 -12.54 10.16 0.84
C LEU A 160 -13.83 9.74 1.55
N ARG A 161 -14.35 8.57 1.22
CA ARG A 161 -15.45 7.95 1.96
C ARG A 161 -14.95 7.49 3.33
N ALA A 162 -15.77 7.60 4.36
CA ALA A 162 -15.42 7.07 5.66
C ALA A 162 -15.83 5.59 5.78
N PRO A 163 -14.96 4.70 6.25
CA PRO A 163 -15.31 3.29 6.49
C PRO A 163 -16.34 3.13 7.60
N ASP A 164 -16.32 4.01 8.62
CA ASP A 164 -17.36 4.16 9.63
C ASP A 164 -18.11 5.49 9.45
N PRO A 165 -19.17 5.53 8.64
CA PRO A 165 -19.92 6.76 8.39
C PRO A 165 -20.70 7.25 9.62
N ALA A 166 -21.03 6.37 10.57
CA ALA A 166 -21.74 6.74 11.80
C ALA A 166 -20.83 7.55 12.72
N PHE A 167 -19.59 7.08 12.94
CA PHE A 167 -18.59 7.83 13.69
C PHE A 167 -18.21 9.13 12.97
N ALA A 168 -17.98 9.09 11.66
CA ALA A 168 -17.59 10.27 10.91
C ALA A 168 -18.69 11.37 10.96
N ALA A 169 -19.97 11.01 10.87
CA ALA A 169 -21.08 11.94 11.03
C ALA A 169 -21.16 12.49 12.45
N PHE A 170 -21.03 11.65 13.47
CA PHE A 170 -20.98 12.10 14.86
C PHE A 170 -19.83 13.08 15.08
N TRP A 171 -18.61 12.69 14.68
CA TRP A 171 -17.43 13.53 14.84
C TRP A 171 -17.55 14.88 14.12
N GLY A 172 -18.07 14.88 12.90
CA GLY A 172 -18.32 16.08 12.13
C GLY A 172 -19.31 17.04 12.78
N LEU A 173 -20.36 16.52 13.40
CA LEU A 173 -21.38 17.32 14.07
C LEU A 173 -20.93 17.85 15.43
N CYS A 174 -20.25 17.02 16.25
CA CYS A 174 -19.93 17.40 17.62
C CYS A 174 -18.58 18.12 17.75
N CYS A 175 -17.59 17.68 17.03
CA CYS A 175 -16.23 17.84 17.53
C CYS A 175 -15.25 18.42 16.51
N ALA A 176 -15.34 18.06 15.22
CA ALA A 176 -14.34 18.38 14.21
C ALA A 176 -14.06 19.88 14.04
N TRP A 177 -15.06 20.75 14.26
CA TRP A 177 -14.94 22.19 14.02
C TRP A 177 -14.18 22.95 15.11
N TRP A 178 -14.24 22.51 16.37
CA TRP A 178 -13.54 23.18 17.47
C TRP A 178 -12.23 22.48 17.87
N THR A 179 -12.12 21.18 17.63
CA THR A 179 -10.91 20.42 17.99
C THR A 179 -9.71 20.75 17.09
N ARG A 180 -9.94 21.31 15.90
CA ARG A 180 -8.88 21.79 15.00
C ARG A 180 -8.02 22.91 15.61
N THR A 181 -8.52 23.63 16.59
CA THR A 181 -7.81 24.72 17.26
C THR A 181 -7.05 24.28 18.51
N ILE A 182 -7.18 23.01 18.92
CA ILE A 182 -6.54 22.47 20.09
C ILE A 182 -5.23 21.82 19.67
N SER A 183 -4.12 22.45 20.01
CA SER A 183 -2.75 21.94 19.72
C SER A 183 -2.16 21.09 20.86
N ALA A 184 -2.68 21.23 22.09
CA ALA A 184 -2.28 20.41 23.22
C ALA A 184 -3.00 19.05 23.19
N GLY A 185 -2.28 17.96 23.51
CA GLY A 185 -2.84 16.63 23.44
C GLY A 185 -2.56 15.79 24.65
N ASP A 186 -3.63 15.26 25.25
CA ASP A 186 -3.58 14.29 26.34
C ASP A 186 -4.40 13.04 25.98
N TRP A 187 -4.58 12.79 24.67
CA TRP A 187 -5.36 11.64 24.19
C TRP A 187 -4.43 10.53 23.68
N PRO A 188 -4.68 9.28 24.10
CA PRO A 188 -3.83 8.17 23.67
C PRO A 188 -3.84 8.04 22.15
N ASN A 189 -2.66 7.91 21.54
CA ASN A 189 -2.53 7.75 20.11
C ASN A 189 -3.16 6.41 19.66
N PRO A 190 -4.24 6.43 18.86
CA PRO A 190 -4.95 5.21 18.50
C PRO A 190 -4.18 4.31 17.54
N ILE A 191 -3.16 4.85 16.86
CA ILE A 191 -2.30 4.04 15.97
C ILE A 191 -1.26 3.26 16.78
N GLY A 192 -1.03 3.65 18.06
CA GLY A 192 -0.02 3.02 18.92
C GLY A 192 1.43 3.32 18.51
N VAL A 193 1.63 4.24 17.56
CA VAL A 193 2.92 4.53 16.95
C VAL A 193 3.26 6.01 17.14
N GLY A 194 4.48 6.30 17.59
CA GLY A 194 4.92 7.67 17.80
C GLY A 194 4.62 8.19 19.22
N PRO A 195 4.31 9.48 19.40
CA PRO A 195 4.00 10.01 20.70
C PRO A 195 2.81 9.27 21.31
N VAL A 196 2.92 8.98 22.60
CA VAL A 196 1.89 8.25 23.36
C VAL A 196 0.56 9.00 23.35
N GLU A 197 0.62 10.33 23.25
CA GLU A 197 -0.52 11.24 23.31
C GLU A 197 -0.57 12.15 22.09
N VAL A 198 -1.77 12.40 21.60
CA VAL A 198 -2.03 13.27 20.45
C VAL A 198 -3.16 14.27 20.77
N PRO A 199 -3.24 15.42 20.08
CA PRO A 199 -4.36 16.34 20.20
C PRO A 199 -5.70 15.66 19.85
N LEU A 200 -6.79 16.09 20.54
CA LEU A 200 -8.12 15.51 20.34
C LEU A 200 -8.59 15.53 18.86
N GLY A 201 -8.27 16.59 18.13
CA GLY A 201 -8.60 16.70 16.70
C GLY A 201 -7.90 15.64 15.86
N VAL A 202 -6.63 15.39 16.17
CA VAL A 202 -5.80 14.34 15.54
C VAL A 202 -6.34 12.97 15.95
N TRP A 203 -6.63 12.74 17.23
CA TRP A 203 -7.21 11.49 17.72
C TRP A 203 -8.49 11.13 16.95
N GLY A 204 -9.41 12.08 16.78
CA GLY A 204 -10.65 11.84 16.06
C GLY A 204 -10.46 11.59 14.56
N ALA A 205 -9.51 12.27 13.94
CA ALA A 205 -9.18 12.01 12.54
C ALA A 205 -8.56 10.61 12.37
N LEU A 206 -7.70 10.20 13.31
CA LEU A 206 -7.09 8.87 13.32
C LEU A 206 -8.12 7.75 13.53
N GLN A 207 -9.18 7.98 14.33
CA GLN A 207 -10.28 7.04 14.52
C GLN A 207 -11.14 6.84 13.26
N GLY A 208 -11.11 7.78 12.33
CA GLY A 208 -11.81 7.66 11.05
C GLY A 208 -11.26 6.55 10.14
N TYR A 209 -10.10 6.02 10.44
CA TYR A 209 -9.39 4.95 9.69
C TYR A 209 -9.16 5.21 8.20
N GLN A 210 -9.45 6.42 7.72
CA GLN A 210 -9.08 6.84 6.38
C GLN A 210 -7.57 7.10 6.33
N ARG A 211 -6.90 6.60 5.28
CA ARG A 211 -5.44 6.71 5.13
C ARG A 211 -5.06 6.91 3.66
N SER A 212 -3.88 7.45 3.45
CA SER A 212 -3.16 7.25 2.19
C SER A 212 -2.20 6.08 2.35
N HIS A 213 -2.47 5.00 1.64
CA HIS A 213 -1.57 3.85 1.53
C HIS A 213 -0.77 3.89 0.24
N ARG A 214 -0.90 4.95 -0.59
CA ARG A 214 -0.08 5.08 -1.78
C ARG A 214 1.38 5.20 -1.38
N GLN A 215 2.23 4.41 -2.03
CA GLN A 215 3.68 4.40 -1.82
C GLN A 215 4.30 4.25 -3.19
N LEU A 216 4.75 5.37 -3.72
CA LEU A 216 5.31 5.42 -5.05
C LEU A 216 6.29 6.60 -5.20
N LEU A 217 7.17 6.45 -6.18
CA LEU A 217 8.06 7.50 -6.63
C LEU A 217 7.97 7.62 -8.14
N ILE A 218 7.74 8.82 -8.65
CA ILE A 218 7.81 9.12 -10.08
C ILE A 218 8.94 10.13 -10.27
N ALA A 219 9.88 9.84 -11.15
CA ALA A 219 11.00 10.73 -11.44
C ALA A 219 11.39 10.66 -12.91
N ASP A 220 11.98 11.73 -13.41
CA ASP A 220 12.69 11.67 -14.67
C ASP A 220 14.02 10.89 -14.50
N ASP A 221 14.48 10.27 -15.58
CA ASP A 221 15.71 9.47 -15.61
C ASP A 221 16.97 10.29 -15.96
N GLY A 222 16.83 11.61 -16.06
CA GLY A 222 17.90 12.52 -16.50
C GLY A 222 18.27 12.44 -17.98
N ALA A 223 17.59 11.59 -18.76
CA ALA A 223 17.78 11.40 -20.19
C ALA A 223 16.53 11.76 -21.01
N GLY A 224 15.51 12.35 -20.39
CA GLY A 224 14.24 12.74 -21.01
C GLY A 224 13.15 11.69 -20.93
N GLY A 225 13.38 10.60 -20.16
CA GLY A 225 12.37 9.60 -19.83
C GLY A 225 11.73 9.85 -18.45
N LEU A 226 10.61 9.15 -18.19
CA LEU A 226 9.96 9.06 -16.90
C LEU A 226 9.87 7.61 -16.47
N ALA A 227 10.13 7.38 -15.18
CA ALA A 227 9.92 6.09 -14.53
C ALA A 227 9.12 6.27 -13.25
N ALA A 228 8.33 5.26 -12.92
CA ALA A 228 7.64 5.16 -11.64
C ALA A 228 8.06 3.88 -10.93
N LEU A 229 8.26 3.96 -9.63
CA LEU A 229 8.40 2.82 -8.73
C LEU A 229 7.17 2.77 -7.84
N VAL A 230 6.34 1.74 -7.98
CA VAL A 230 5.21 1.46 -7.10
C VAL A 230 5.62 0.34 -6.17
N PHE A 231 5.54 0.56 -4.86
CA PHE A 231 6.09 -0.35 -3.88
C PHE A 231 5.17 -0.51 -2.67
N SER A 232 5.19 -1.69 -2.06
CA SER A 232 4.41 -2.01 -0.88
C SER A 232 5.19 -1.80 0.44
N ARG A 233 6.41 -1.29 0.35
CA ARG A 233 7.29 -1.08 1.50
C ARG A 233 6.87 0.17 2.28
N PRO A 234 6.49 0.06 3.56
CA PRO A 234 6.24 1.23 4.39
C PRO A 234 7.51 2.10 4.55
N LEU A 235 7.36 3.42 4.37
CA LEU A 235 8.44 4.41 4.58
C LEU A 235 8.43 4.97 6.01
N HIS A 236 7.84 4.26 6.94
CA HIS A 236 7.98 4.51 8.37
C HIS A 236 8.79 3.38 8.99
N ALA A 237 9.86 3.73 9.66
CA ALA A 237 10.71 2.75 10.29
C ALA A 237 10.20 2.40 11.68
N GLU A 238 9.54 1.26 11.78
CA GLU A 238 9.62 0.48 12.98
C GLU A 238 10.88 -0.38 12.87
N ALA A 239 11.92 -0.01 13.56
CA ALA A 239 13.11 -0.85 13.73
C ALA A 239 13.17 -2.13 12.88
N GLY A 240 13.47 -2.02 11.60
CA GLY A 240 13.68 -3.22 10.78
C GLY A 240 13.31 -3.01 9.32
N ILE A 241 13.67 -4.00 8.53
CA ILE A 241 13.34 -4.08 7.13
C ILE A 241 12.09 -4.92 7.01
N HIS A 242 11.04 -4.36 6.41
CA HIS A 242 9.84 -5.11 6.06
C HIS A 242 10.08 -5.90 4.78
N SER A 243 9.51 -7.09 4.71
CA SER A 243 9.47 -7.84 3.45
C SER A 243 8.38 -7.26 2.55
N ALA A 244 8.77 -6.78 1.39
CA ALA A 244 7.92 -6.02 0.48
C ALA A 244 8.29 -6.32 -0.98
N THR A 245 7.43 -5.91 -1.92
CA THR A 245 7.72 -5.95 -3.37
C THR A 245 7.53 -4.59 -4.01
N ALA A 246 8.12 -4.42 -5.19
CA ALA A 246 7.95 -3.24 -6.01
C ALA A 246 7.96 -3.58 -7.49
N LEU A 247 7.34 -2.72 -8.28
CA LEU A 247 7.43 -2.71 -9.73
C LEU A 247 7.92 -1.34 -10.20
N GLU A 248 9.04 -1.34 -10.90
CA GLU A 248 9.43 -0.21 -11.71
C GLU A 248 8.72 -0.29 -13.06
N LEU A 249 8.16 0.83 -13.48
CA LEU A 249 7.42 1.00 -14.71
C LEU A 249 7.92 2.25 -15.45
N SER A 250 8.31 2.11 -16.69
CA SER A 250 8.68 3.25 -17.54
C SER A 250 7.81 3.33 -18.79
N GLY A 251 7.75 4.52 -19.38
CA GLY A 251 6.97 4.76 -20.59
C GLY A 251 5.55 5.27 -20.32
N MET A 252 4.71 5.26 -21.37
CA MET A 252 3.38 5.87 -21.33
C MET A 252 2.38 5.21 -20.36
N ALA A 253 2.65 3.98 -19.94
CA ALA A 253 1.77 3.30 -19.00
C ALA A 253 1.72 3.96 -17.60
N LEU A 254 2.69 4.83 -17.27
CA LEU A 254 2.71 5.58 -16.03
C LEU A 254 1.87 6.88 -16.06
N GLU A 255 1.45 7.36 -17.24
CA GLU A 255 0.69 8.62 -17.36
C GLU A 255 -0.56 8.67 -16.47
N PRO A 256 -1.43 7.63 -16.41
CA PRO A 256 -2.60 7.65 -15.54
C PRO A 256 -2.24 7.69 -14.04
N LEU A 257 -1.08 7.15 -13.65
CA LEU A 257 -0.60 7.23 -12.28
C LEU A 257 -0.22 8.66 -11.92
N LEU A 258 0.54 9.32 -12.79
CA LEU A 258 0.96 10.71 -12.61
C LEU A 258 -0.25 11.66 -12.56
N GLU A 259 -1.24 11.47 -13.43
CA GLU A 259 -2.48 12.24 -13.42
C GLU A 259 -3.27 12.05 -12.12
N SER A 260 -3.34 10.81 -11.62
CA SER A 260 -3.99 10.51 -10.36
C SER A 260 -3.27 11.16 -9.17
N GLU A 261 -1.95 11.16 -9.15
CA GLU A 261 -1.17 11.83 -8.09
C GLU A 261 -1.37 13.36 -8.12
N PHE A 262 -1.42 13.97 -9.29
CA PHE A 262 -1.75 15.39 -9.39
C PHE A 262 -3.17 15.68 -8.94
N ALA A 263 -4.14 14.81 -9.21
CA ALA A 263 -5.50 14.96 -8.70
C ALA A 263 -5.54 14.89 -7.16
N VAL A 264 -4.80 13.94 -6.57
CA VAL A 264 -4.64 13.85 -5.11
C VAL A 264 -4.02 15.11 -4.54
N ALA A 265 -2.96 15.62 -5.14
CA ALA A 265 -2.33 16.88 -4.73
C ALA A 265 -3.30 18.07 -4.82
N GLN A 266 -4.05 18.19 -5.93
CA GLN A 266 -5.00 19.29 -6.15
C GLN A 266 -6.13 19.30 -5.12
N PHE A 267 -6.77 18.16 -4.87
CA PHE A 267 -7.83 18.13 -3.86
C PHE A 267 -7.29 18.28 -2.42
N SER A 268 -6.00 18.07 -2.22
CA SER A 268 -5.29 18.31 -0.95
C SER A 268 -4.80 19.76 -0.80
N GLY A 269 -5.18 20.64 -1.73
CA GLY A 269 -4.88 22.07 -1.64
C GLY A 269 -3.59 22.49 -2.35
N TRP A 270 -2.99 21.60 -3.17
CA TRP A 270 -1.84 21.99 -3.98
C TRP A 270 -2.24 23.01 -5.04
N SER A 271 -1.56 24.14 -5.00
CA SER A 271 -1.62 25.17 -6.03
C SER A 271 -0.22 25.29 -6.65
N ASP A 272 -0.01 24.58 -7.75
CA ASP A 272 1.20 24.76 -8.56
C ASP A 272 1.05 26.05 -9.40
N ASP A 273 2.18 26.72 -9.64
CA ASP A 273 2.25 27.77 -10.67
C ASP A 273 2.21 27.20 -12.11
N GLY A 274 1.95 25.90 -12.24
CA GLY A 274 1.93 25.12 -13.47
C GLY A 274 3.29 24.55 -13.87
N ALA A 275 4.37 24.89 -13.19
CA ALA A 275 5.73 24.51 -13.59
C ALA A 275 5.93 22.99 -13.56
N MET A 276 5.47 22.32 -12.51
CA MET A 276 5.63 20.88 -12.37
C MET A 276 4.76 20.11 -13.38
N GLN A 277 3.52 20.53 -13.55
CA GLN A 277 2.61 19.94 -14.55
C GLN A 277 3.13 20.15 -15.98
N GLN A 278 3.63 21.33 -16.32
CA GLN A 278 4.22 21.60 -17.63
C GLN A 278 5.47 20.76 -17.89
N ARG A 279 6.31 20.54 -16.88
CA ARG A 279 7.48 19.65 -17.01
C ARG A 279 7.06 18.20 -17.24
N SER A 280 6.11 17.72 -16.47
CA SER A 280 5.62 16.34 -16.65
C SER A 280 4.97 16.12 -18.02
N GLN A 281 4.17 17.08 -18.50
CA GLN A 281 3.56 17.02 -19.83
C GLN A 281 4.63 16.99 -20.94
N ARG A 282 5.64 17.85 -20.83
CA ARG A 282 6.75 17.86 -21.79
C ARG A 282 7.51 16.53 -21.80
N LEU A 283 7.81 15.95 -20.65
CA LEU A 283 8.46 14.64 -20.55
C LEU A 283 7.59 13.52 -21.15
N LEU A 284 6.27 13.55 -20.93
CA LEU A 284 5.33 12.62 -21.56
C LEU A 284 5.27 12.80 -23.07
N GLU A 285 5.29 14.04 -23.57
CA GLU A 285 5.35 14.32 -25.02
C GLU A 285 6.66 13.81 -25.63
N GLN A 286 7.78 13.98 -24.95
CA GLN A 286 9.07 13.41 -25.37
C GLN A 286 9.02 11.88 -25.43
N LEU A 287 8.44 11.24 -24.42
CA LEU A 287 8.22 9.79 -24.41
C LEU A 287 7.34 9.34 -25.58
N ARG A 288 6.24 10.04 -25.86
CA ARG A 288 5.37 9.73 -27.02
C ARG A 288 6.13 9.86 -28.35
N ALA A 289 6.98 10.88 -28.47
CA ALA A 289 7.76 11.13 -29.69
C ALA A 289 8.94 10.14 -29.87
N ALA A 290 9.52 9.70 -28.76
CA ALA A 290 10.70 8.81 -28.77
C ALA A 290 10.37 7.34 -29.03
N LEU A 291 9.09 6.96 -28.98
CA LEU A 291 8.68 5.57 -29.19
C LEU A 291 8.82 5.16 -30.68
N PRO A 292 9.94 4.52 -31.12
CA PRO A 292 9.83 3.51 -32.13
C PRO A 292 8.94 2.44 -31.52
N THR A 293 7.97 1.91 -32.21
CA THR A 293 7.12 0.82 -31.76
C THR A 293 7.99 -0.44 -31.56
N PRO A 294 8.62 -0.68 -30.42
CA PRO A 294 9.25 -1.98 -30.21
C PRO A 294 8.09 -2.98 -30.21
N ALA A 295 8.33 -4.19 -30.64
CA ALA A 295 7.33 -5.24 -30.54
C ALA A 295 6.91 -5.31 -29.06
N ALA A 296 5.70 -4.84 -28.77
CA ALA A 296 5.16 -4.86 -27.41
C ALA A 296 5.03 -6.32 -26.99
N THR A 297 5.80 -6.73 -26.00
CA THR A 297 5.80 -8.09 -25.48
C THR A 297 5.02 -8.20 -24.18
N ALA A 298 4.55 -7.08 -23.66
CA ALA A 298 3.72 -6.96 -22.48
C ALA A 298 2.71 -5.83 -22.64
N ARG A 299 1.74 -5.76 -21.75
CA ARG A 299 0.89 -4.60 -21.55
C ARG A 299 0.67 -4.36 -20.07
N ALA A 300 0.59 -3.09 -19.67
CA ALA A 300 0.34 -2.71 -18.30
C ALA A 300 -0.80 -1.69 -18.20
N ARG A 301 -1.42 -1.63 -17.06
CA ARG A 301 -2.40 -0.60 -16.69
C ARG A 301 -2.27 -0.24 -15.23
N VAL A 302 -2.46 1.02 -14.93
CA VAL A 302 -2.55 1.53 -13.57
C VAL A 302 -3.98 1.35 -13.06
N LEU A 303 -4.09 0.95 -11.81
CA LEU A 303 -5.34 0.79 -11.07
C LEU A 303 -5.20 1.51 -9.73
N THR A 304 -6.25 2.19 -9.31
CA THR A 304 -6.27 2.79 -7.98
C THR A 304 -7.55 2.41 -7.23
N GLU A 305 -7.49 2.35 -5.91
CA GLU A 305 -8.61 2.11 -5.00
C GLU A 305 -9.52 0.92 -5.44
N ALA A 306 -10.84 1.10 -5.52
CA ALA A 306 -11.78 0.02 -5.87
C ALA A 306 -11.57 -0.57 -7.28
N ALA A 307 -10.94 0.14 -8.20
CA ALA A 307 -10.60 -0.41 -9.52
C ALA A 307 -9.61 -1.59 -9.40
N ILE A 308 -8.79 -1.62 -8.34
CA ILE A 308 -7.89 -2.76 -8.03
C ILE A 308 -8.72 -4.02 -7.78
N ALA A 309 -9.72 -3.94 -6.86
CA ALA A 309 -10.60 -5.06 -6.54
C ALA A 309 -11.37 -5.55 -7.76
N GLN A 310 -11.96 -4.62 -8.52
CA GLN A 310 -12.74 -4.96 -9.72
C GLN A 310 -11.90 -5.72 -10.74
N ALA A 311 -10.69 -5.24 -11.03
CA ALA A 311 -9.79 -5.89 -11.98
C ALA A 311 -9.32 -7.27 -11.47
N LEU A 312 -8.98 -7.37 -10.19
CA LEU A 312 -8.49 -8.59 -9.57
C LEU A 312 -9.60 -9.67 -9.52
N VAL A 313 -10.78 -9.33 -9.03
CA VAL A 313 -11.93 -10.24 -8.97
C VAL A 313 -12.34 -10.70 -10.38
N ALA A 314 -12.38 -9.78 -11.35
CA ALA A 314 -12.67 -10.14 -12.75
C ALA A 314 -11.61 -11.11 -13.30
N ARG A 315 -10.32 -10.90 -13.00
CA ARG A 315 -9.24 -11.78 -13.45
C ARG A 315 -9.30 -13.16 -12.79
N ILE A 316 -9.53 -13.22 -11.48
CA ILE A 316 -9.70 -14.49 -10.75
C ILE A 316 -10.93 -15.26 -11.28
N ASN A 317 -12.04 -14.56 -11.53
CA ASN A 317 -13.25 -15.21 -12.07
C ASN A 317 -13.08 -15.75 -13.50
N ALA A 318 -12.12 -15.22 -14.26
CA ALA A 318 -11.78 -15.70 -15.60
C ALA A 318 -10.80 -16.88 -15.61
N THR A 319 -10.31 -17.34 -14.45
CA THR A 319 -9.42 -18.51 -14.38
C THR A 319 -10.17 -19.81 -14.57
N SER A 320 -9.50 -20.82 -15.07
CA SER A 320 -9.99 -22.15 -15.37
C SER A 320 -9.10 -23.25 -14.81
N LYS A 321 -9.55 -24.50 -14.90
CA LYS A 321 -8.79 -25.66 -14.44
C LYS A 321 -7.37 -25.70 -15.07
N GLY A 322 -6.36 -25.83 -14.24
CA GLY A 322 -4.96 -25.85 -14.62
C GLY A 322 -4.25 -24.50 -14.50
N ASP A 323 -5.02 -23.41 -14.31
CA ASP A 323 -4.43 -22.13 -13.95
C ASP A 323 -4.01 -22.10 -12.48
N ARG A 324 -3.13 -21.17 -12.13
CA ARG A 324 -2.63 -20.97 -10.76
C ARG A 324 -2.79 -19.53 -10.32
N ILE A 325 -3.03 -19.37 -9.01
CA ILE A 325 -3.13 -18.06 -8.33
C ILE A 325 -2.19 -18.11 -7.14
N GLU A 326 -1.22 -17.22 -7.11
CA GLU A 326 -0.30 -16.98 -6.01
C GLU A 326 -0.56 -15.58 -5.43
N ILE A 327 -0.85 -15.52 -4.14
CA ILE A 327 -1.06 -14.27 -3.41
C ILE A 327 -0.10 -14.22 -2.24
N ALA A 328 0.64 -13.11 -2.11
CA ALA A 328 1.39 -12.78 -0.91
C ALA A 328 0.90 -11.42 -0.40
N ALA A 329 0.43 -11.37 0.86
CA ALA A 329 -0.23 -10.19 1.39
C ALA A 329 -0.05 -10.03 2.91
N LEU A 330 -0.03 -8.77 3.37
CA LEU A 330 -0.11 -8.44 4.79
C LEU A 330 -1.50 -8.77 5.32
N TYR A 331 -2.56 -8.34 4.63
CA TYR A 331 -3.96 -8.62 5.00
C TYR A 331 -4.77 -9.13 3.82
N LEU A 332 -5.69 -10.04 4.11
CA LEU A 332 -6.67 -10.59 3.17
C LEU A 332 -8.02 -10.70 3.87
N SER A 333 -8.95 -9.78 3.58
CA SER A 333 -10.28 -9.78 4.20
C SER A 333 -11.43 -9.42 3.27
N GLN A 334 -11.15 -8.73 2.15
CA GLN A 334 -12.18 -8.25 1.25
C GLN A 334 -13.04 -9.40 0.70
N ARG A 335 -14.35 -9.34 0.97
CA ARG A 335 -15.26 -10.47 0.84
C ARG A 335 -15.51 -10.96 -0.58
N GLU A 336 -15.50 -10.06 -1.57
CA GLU A 336 -15.66 -10.45 -2.97
C GLU A 336 -14.43 -11.22 -3.45
N LEU A 337 -13.25 -10.80 -3.02
CA LEU A 337 -12.00 -11.50 -3.31
C LEU A 337 -11.98 -12.89 -2.67
N VAL A 338 -12.33 -13.01 -1.39
CA VAL A 338 -12.42 -14.31 -0.69
C VAL A 338 -13.39 -15.24 -1.43
N ARG A 339 -14.56 -14.76 -1.86
CA ARG A 339 -15.52 -15.55 -2.65
C ARG A 339 -14.98 -15.93 -4.02
N ALA A 340 -14.27 -15.03 -4.69
CA ALA A 340 -13.65 -15.29 -6.00
C ALA A 340 -12.60 -16.40 -5.90
N LEU A 341 -11.76 -16.41 -4.85
CA LEU A 341 -10.77 -17.46 -4.60
C LEU A 341 -11.42 -18.82 -4.35
N LEU A 342 -12.49 -18.89 -3.54
CA LEU A 342 -13.27 -20.11 -3.36
C LEU A 342 -13.90 -20.57 -4.68
N GLY A 343 -14.40 -19.64 -5.49
CA GLY A 343 -14.90 -19.92 -6.83
C GLY A 343 -13.82 -20.49 -7.76
N ALA A 344 -12.62 -19.95 -7.74
CA ALA A 344 -11.48 -20.43 -8.51
C ALA A 344 -11.08 -21.87 -8.09
N SER A 345 -10.96 -22.11 -6.79
CA SER A 345 -10.65 -23.45 -6.26
C SER A 345 -11.69 -24.49 -6.72
N ARG A 346 -12.99 -24.17 -6.67
CA ARG A 346 -14.06 -25.06 -7.18
C ARG A 346 -13.97 -25.35 -8.67
N ARG A 347 -13.37 -24.46 -9.46
CA ARG A 347 -13.09 -24.68 -10.90
C ARG A 347 -11.83 -25.52 -11.14
N GLY A 348 -11.11 -25.90 -10.09
CA GLY A 348 -9.87 -26.68 -10.17
C GLY A 348 -8.63 -25.83 -10.46
N VAL A 349 -8.67 -24.54 -10.09
CA VAL A 349 -7.51 -23.64 -10.09
C VAL A 349 -6.69 -23.92 -8.83
N GLU A 350 -5.38 -24.01 -8.96
CA GLU A 350 -4.46 -24.09 -7.82
C GLU A 350 -4.33 -22.71 -7.17
N VAL A 351 -4.66 -22.60 -5.88
CA VAL A 351 -4.57 -21.33 -5.12
C VAL A 351 -3.59 -21.50 -3.98
N ARG A 352 -2.58 -20.63 -3.93
CA ARG A 352 -1.54 -20.60 -2.90
C ARG A 352 -1.50 -19.21 -2.25
N LEU A 353 -1.65 -19.15 -0.94
CA LEU A 353 -1.69 -17.92 -0.15
C LEU A 353 -0.52 -17.88 0.82
N LEU A 354 0.31 -16.88 0.72
CA LEU A 354 1.40 -16.59 1.64
C LEU A 354 1.03 -15.33 2.42
N LEU A 355 0.70 -15.47 3.70
CA LEU A 355 0.12 -14.41 4.50
C LEU A 355 0.99 -14.06 5.70
N ASP A 356 0.92 -12.80 6.11
CA ASP A 356 1.41 -12.38 7.41
C ASP A 356 0.54 -13.01 8.52
N PRO A 357 1.11 -13.61 9.56
CA PRO A 357 0.33 -14.25 10.64
C PRO A 357 -0.43 -13.24 11.52
N GLY A 358 -0.21 -11.93 11.33
CA GLY A 358 -0.77 -10.88 12.19
C GLY A 358 -0.34 -11.08 13.65
N LYS A 359 0.87 -11.56 13.86
CA LYS A 359 1.41 -11.88 15.19
C LYS A 359 1.98 -10.63 15.84
N ASP A 360 2.76 -9.87 15.09
CA ASP A 360 3.48 -8.70 15.56
C ASP A 360 3.17 -7.50 14.67
N GLY A 361 3.29 -6.32 15.21
CA GLY A 361 3.20 -5.07 14.45
C GLY A 361 3.34 -3.88 15.39
N TYR A 362 4.14 -2.90 15.00
CA TYR A 362 4.44 -1.71 15.79
C TYR A 362 5.02 -2.04 17.18
N GLY A 363 5.75 -3.17 17.30
CA GLY A 363 6.32 -3.64 18.55
C GLY A 363 5.31 -4.28 19.53
N TYR A 364 4.07 -4.52 19.10
CA TYR A 364 3.01 -5.12 19.91
C TYR A 364 2.54 -6.45 19.33
N GLU A 365 2.18 -7.37 20.21
CA GLU A 365 1.50 -8.61 19.85
C GLU A 365 0.10 -8.30 19.30
N ARG A 366 -0.27 -8.95 18.18
CA ARG A 366 -1.56 -8.77 17.52
C ARG A 366 -2.41 -10.04 17.59
N SER A 367 -3.72 -9.86 17.43
CA SER A 367 -4.72 -10.94 17.50
C SER A 367 -4.71 -11.90 16.32
N GLY A 368 -4.02 -11.53 15.22
CA GLY A 368 -4.04 -12.28 13.97
C GLY A 368 -5.28 -12.10 13.09
N ILE A 369 -6.21 -11.22 13.51
CA ILE A 369 -7.35 -10.80 12.69
C ILE A 369 -6.83 -9.86 11.58
N PRO A 370 -7.27 -10.01 10.33
CA PRO A 370 -8.30 -10.95 9.82
C PRO A 370 -7.74 -12.27 9.29
N ASN A 371 -6.43 -12.38 9.06
CA ASN A 371 -5.82 -13.41 8.23
C ASN A 371 -6.09 -14.83 8.76
N ARG A 372 -5.95 -15.03 10.08
CA ARG A 372 -6.11 -16.37 10.67
C ARG A 372 -7.54 -16.90 10.49
N GLN A 373 -8.55 -16.04 10.61
CA GLN A 373 -9.95 -16.40 10.42
C GLN A 373 -10.29 -16.64 8.95
N VAL A 374 -9.78 -15.79 8.05
CA VAL A 374 -9.96 -15.93 6.61
C VAL A 374 -9.26 -17.18 6.09
N ALA A 375 -8.04 -17.46 6.54
CA ALA A 375 -7.35 -18.69 6.20
C ALA A 375 -8.12 -19.94 6.63
N SER A 376 -8.62 -19.96 7.87
CA SER A 376 -9.45 -21.06 8.36
C SER A 376 -10.73 -21.24 7.53
N GLU A 377 -11.41 -20.14 7.15
CA GLU A 377 -12.58 -20.17 6.26
C GLU A 377 -12.22 -20.75 4.88
N LEU A 378 -11.14 -20.27 4.26
CA LEU A 378 -10.73 -20.69 2.93
C LEU A 378 -10.31 -22.16 2.90
N ILE A 379 -9.55 -22.64 3.87
CA ILE A 379 -9.14 -24.04 3.98
C ILE A 379 -10.37 -24.93 4.16
N ALA A 380 -11.25 -24.60 5.12
CA ALA A 380 -12.44 -25.40 5.41
C ALA A 380 -13.43 -25.41 4.24
N ALA A 381 -13.70 -24.26 3.60
CA ALA A 381 -14.67 -24.15 2.51
C ALA A 381 -14.17 -24.69 1.16
N SER A 382 -12.87 -25.01 1.05
CA SER A 382 -12.24 -25.62 -0.12
C SER A 382 -11.84 -27.08 0.10
N ASP A 383 -12.21 -27.69 1.24
CA ASP A 383 -11.76 -29.03 1.65
C ASP A 383 -10.22 -29.18 1.58
N GLY A 384 -9.50 -28.13 1.96
CA GLY A 384 -8.04 -28.10 1.93
C GLY A 384 -7.41 -27.87 0.55
N ALA A 385 -8.20 -27.59 -0.48
CA ALA A 385 -7.66 -27.37 -1.84
C ALA A 385 -6.96 -26.01 -2.00
N ILE A 386 -7.27 -25.01 -1.16
CA ILE A 386 -6.52 -23.76 -1.08
C ILE A 386 -5.37 -23.93 -0.10
N GLY A 387 -4.13 -23.80 -0.61
CA GLY A 387 -2.93 -23.84 0.20
C GLY A 387 -2.68 -22.51 0.92
N VAL A 388 -2.33 -22.56 2.20
CA VAL A 388 -1.95 -21.38 3.00
C VAL A 388 -0.62 -21.67 3.69
N ARG A 389 0.27 -20.67 3.68
CA ARG A 389 1.49 -20.66 4.49
C ARG A 389 1.62 -19.31 5.17
N TRP A 390 2.24 -19.30 6.34
CA TRP A 390 2.49 -18.11 7.13
C TRP A 390 3.93 -17.67 7.00
N TYR A 391 4.15 -16.39 6.68
CA TYR A 391 5.49 -15.85 6.71
C TYR A 391 6.01 -15.81 8.15
N ARG A 392 7.28 -16.16 8.36
CA ARG A 392 7.92 -16.13 9.68
C ARG A 392 8.44 -14.73 9.98
N THR A 393 7.63 -13.93 10.67
CA THR A 393 8.01 -12.60 11.13
C THR A 393 8.88 -12.65 12.39
N HIS A 394 9.80 -11.70 12.53
CA HIS A 394 10.70 -11.52 13.67
C HIS A 394 10.53 -10.13 14.28
N GLY A 395 9.30 -9.60 14.28
CA GLY A 395 8.91 -8.25 14.68
C GLY A 395 8.70 -7.28 13.51
N GLU A 396 9.12 -7.65 12.30
CA GLU A 396 8.79 -6.95 11.05
C GLU A 396 7.46 -7.43 10.48
N ARG A 397 6.97 -6.73 9.46
CA ARG A 397 5.76 -7.10 8.70
C ARG A 397 6.13 -7.73 7.37
N PHE A 398 5.26 -8.64 6.92
CA PHE A 398 5.27 -9.17 5.57
C PHE A 398 4.18 -8.48 4.74
N SER A 399 4.56 -7.46 3.98
CA SER A 399 3.63 -6.59 3.22
C SER A 399 3.99 -6.53 1.72
N PRO A 400 3.96 -7.63 0.99
CA PRO A 400 4.44 -7.65 -0.39
C PRO A 400 3.47 -7.06 -1.43
N GLY A 401 2.16 -6.92 -1.15
CA GLY A 401 1.19 -6.38 -2.13
C GLY A 401 1.23 -7.11 -3.49
N PHE A 402 1.32 -8.45 -3.48
CA PHE A 402 1.66 -9.27 -4.63
C PHE A 402 0.53 -10.24 -5.00
N VAL A 403 0.13 -10.23 -6.27
CA VAL A 403 -0.76 -11.25 -6.85
C VAL A 403 -0.24 -11.68 -8.20
N LEU A 404 -0.01 -12.96 -8.39
CA LEU A 404 0.39 -13.57 -9.64
C LEU A 404 -0.67 -14.58 -10.08
N ILE A 405 -1.18 -14.45 -11.30
CA ILE A 405 -2.14 -15.38 -11.89
C ILE A 405 -1.53 -15.92 -13.18
N GLN A 406 -1.41 -17.24 -13.29
CA GLN A 406 -0.78 -17.89 -14.43
C GLN A 406 -1.74 -18.82 -15.13
N SER A 407 -1.74 -18.75 -16.44
CA SER A 407 -2.28 -19.78 -17.33
C SER A 407 -1.15 -20.42 -18.15
N ALA A 408 -1.48 -21.37 -18.99
CA ALA A 408 -0.47 -22.03 -19.86
C ALA A 408 0.27 -21.04 -20.78
N GLN A 409 -0.35 -19.93 -21.16
CA GLN A 409 0.19 -19.01 -22.15
C GLN A 409 0.52 -17.62 -21.56
N ASN A 410 -0.27 -17.14 -20.64
CA ASN A 410 -0.19 -15.78 -20.10
C ASN A 410 0.00 -15.77 -18.59
N CYS A 411 0.65 -14.71 -18.14
CA CYS A 411 0.81 -14.36 -16.75
C CYS A 411 0.24 -12.96 -16.52
N TRP A 412 -0.46 -12.78 -15.40
CA TRP A 412 -0.93 -11.50 -14.89
C TRP A 412 -0.29 -11.25 -13.54
N LEU A 413 0.48 -10.18 -13.44
CA LEU A 413 1.14 -9.76 -12.21
C LEU A 413 0.53 -8.43 -11.75
N LEU A 414 -0.05 -8.41 -10.55
CA LEU A 414 -0.47 -7.19 -9.88
C LEU A 414 0.46 -6.93 -8.71
N LEU A 415 1.08 -5.75 -8.73
CA LEU A 415 1.93 -5.25 -7.67
C LEU A 415 1.46 -3.85 -7.27
N GLY A 416 1.44 -3.59 -5.96
CA GLY A 416 0.98 -2.29 -5.50
C GLY A 416 0.96 -2.15 -4.00
N THR A 417 0.35 -1.06 -3.56
CA THR A 417 0.31 -0.62 -2.17
C THR A 417 -0.95 -1.11 -1.45
N ALA A 418 -1.95 -1.63 -2.20
CA ALA A 418 -3.23 -2.03 -1.64
C ALA A 418 -3.08 -3.26 -0.74
N GLU A 419 -3.51 -3.12 0.49
CA GLU A 419 -3.88 -4.26 1.32
C GLU A 419 -5.16 -4.89 0.76
N LEU A 420 -5.26 -6.22 0.79
CA LEU A 420 -6.42 -6.91 0.24
C LEU A 420 -7.62 -6.88 1.21
N THR A 421 -7.90 -5.69 1.73
CA THR A 421 -8.96 -5.39 2.70
C THR A 421 -10.05 -4.54 2.08
N ARG A 422 -11.18 -4.42 2.77
CA ARG A 422 -12.25 -3.50 2.40
C ARG A 422 -11.78 -2.04 2.38
N TYR A 423 -10.83 -1.67 3.25
CA TYR A 423 -10.40 -0.28 3.37
C TYR A 423 -9.76 0.24 2.08
N ASP A 424 -8.86 -0.54 1.49
CA ASP A 424 -8.15 -0.14 0.28
C ASP A 424 -8.93 -0.47 -1.00
N LEU A 425 -9.77 -1.51 -0.96
CA LEU A 425 -10.43 -2.04 -2.14
C LEU A 425 -11.87 -1.56 -2.35
N ASP A 426 -12.44 -0.76 -1.42
CA ASP A 426 -13.80 -0.21 -1.52
C ASP A 426 -13.82 1.33 -1.39
N ASP A 427 -12.77 2.04 -1.85
CA ASP A 427 -12.64 3.50 -1.90
C ASP A 427 -12.60 4.22 -0.53
N PHE A 428 -12.15 3.58 0.52
CA PHE A 428 -12.00 4.25 1.83
C PHE A 428 -10.60 4.81 2.03
N ASN A 429 -9.57 4.12 1.52
CA ASN A 429 -8.19 4.58 1.52
C ASN A 429 -7.72 4.87 0.09
N LEU A 430 -6.66 5.64 -0.03
CA LEU A 430 -5.92 5.74 -1.28
C LEU A 430 -4.95 4.57 -1.39
N ALA A 431 -4.97 3.90 -2.54
CA ALA A 431 -4.05 2.83 -2.88
C ALA A 431 -3.77 2.84 -4.38
N ALA A 432 -2.62 2.35 -4.79
CA ALA A 432 -2.25 2.26 -6.20
C ALA A 432 -1.64 0.89 -6.51
N ALA A 433 -1.90 0.38 -7.69
CA ALA A 433 -1.33 -0.85 -8.20
C ALA A 433 -1.10 -0.79 -9.70
N VAL A 434 -0.18 -1.59 -10.18
CA VAL A 434 0.05 -1.82 -11.59
C VAL A 434 -0.30 -3.27 -11.90
N LEU A 435 -1.21 -3.46 -12.85
CA LEU A 435 -1.55 -4.77 -13.40
C LEU A 435 -0.84 -4.94 -14.73
N VAL A 436 0.02 -5.95 -14.80
CA VAL A 436 0.80 -6.30 -15.99
C VAL A 436 0.27 -7.61 -16.57
N GLU A 437 0.15 -7.67 -17.89
CA GLU A 437 -0.11 -8.89 -18.63
C GLU A 437 1.06 -9.16 -19.59
N LEU A 438 1.59 -10.38 -19.55
CA LEU A 438 2.77 -10.79 -20.32
C LEU A 438 2.71 -12.30 -20.61
N PRO A 439 3.49 -12.79 -21.59
CA PRO A 439 3.63 -14.23 -21.80
C PRO A 439 4.14 -14.93 -20.54
N ALA A 440 3.64 -16.13 -20.25
CA ALA A 440 4.09 -16.92 -19.10
C ALA A 440 5.60 -17.25 -19.12
N SER A 441 6.22 -17.22 -20.32
CA SER A 441 7.65 -17.40 -20.52
C SER A 441 8.50 -16.15 -20.35
N ALA A 442 7.92 -15.00 -20.06
CA ALA A 442 8.66 -13.75 -19.89
C ALA A 442 9.54 -13.80 -18.61
N ALA A 443 10.71 -13.17 -18.66
CA ALA A 443 11.64 -13.14 -17.53
C ALA A 443 10.98 -12.57 -16.27
N LEU A 444 10.24 -11.47 -16.40
CA LEU A 444 9.51 -10.87 -15.27
C LEU A 444 8.54 -11.84 -14.58
N ALA A 445 7.82 -12.69 -15.36
CA ALA A 445 6.93 -13.71 -14.80
C ALA A 445 7.73 -14.77 -14.05
N SER A 446 8.87 -15.19 -14.62
CA SER A 446 9.77 -16.18 -14.01
C SER A 446 10.40 -15.66 -12.72
N ASP A 447 10.83 -14.39 -12.70
CA ASP A 447 11.44 -13.76 -11.52
C ASP A 447 10.42 -13.62 -10.38
N ALA A 448 9.21 -13.15 -10.69
CA ALA A 448 8.12 -13.03 -9.73
C ALA A 448 7.70 -14.38 -9.14
N LEU A 449 7.59 -15.42 -9.98
CA LEU A 449 7.29 -16.78 -9.54
C LEU A 449 8.43 -17.36 -8.70
N ALA A 450 9.68 -17.17 -9.13
CA ALA A 450 10.85 -17.68 -8.41
C ALA A 450 10.95 -17.07 -7.00
N TRP A 451 10.63 -15.77 -6.85
CA TRP A 451 10.54 -15.12 -5.55
C TRP A 451 9.46 -15.78 -4.68
N PHE A 452 8.24 -15.95 -5.19
CA PHE A 452 7.15 -16.59 -4.45
C PHE A 452 7.49 -18.04 -4.07
N ASP A 453 7.99 -18.83 -5.01
CA ASP A 453 8.38 -20.24 -4.80
C ASP A 453 9.56 -20.40 -3.82
N ARG A 454 10.49 -19.44 -3.81
CA ARG A 454 11.57 -19.39 -2.81
C ARG A 454 11.00 -19.36 -1.39
N LEU A 455 10.02 -18.50 -1.17
CA LEU A 455 9.37 -18.36 0.14
C LEU A 455 8.44 -19.54 0.44
N TRP A 456 7.63 -19.93 -0.53
CA TRP A 456 6.66 -21.01 -0.38
C TRP A 456 7.31 -22.34 -0.01
N TYR A 457 8.40 -22.69 -0.66
CA TYR A 457 9.10 -23.96 -0.48
C TYR A 457 10.32 -23.87 0.47
N ASN A 458 10.54 -22.74 1.12
CA ASN A 458 11.70 -22.51 1.99
C ASN A 458 13.04 -22.81 1.27
N ARG A 459 13.18 -22.37 0.01
CA ARG A 459 14.38 -22.63 -0.80
C ARG A 459 15.46 -21.60 -0.49
N ALA A 460 16.33 -21.91 0.47
CA ALA A 460 17.50 -21.11 0.79
C ALA A 460 18.74 -21.97 0.98
N ALA A 461 19.89 -21.46 0.53
CA ALA A 461 21.19 -22.14 0.71
C ALA A 461 21.63 -22.23 2.18
N SER A 462 21.11 -21.34 3.05
CA SER A 462 21.46 -21.21 4.47
C SER A 462 20.55 -22.01 5.40
N GLY A 463 19.62 -22.82 4.89
CA GLY A 463 18.61 -23.50 5.71
C GLY A 463 17.58 -22.54 6.35
N THR A 464 17.43 -21.35 5.79
CA THR A 464 16.43 -20.36 6.22
C THR A 464 15.03 -20.87 5.96
N GLU A 465 14.19 -20.83 6.96
CA GLU A 465 12.76 -21.10 6.83
C GLU A 465 11.98 -19.78 6.78
N TYR A 466 11.56 -19.38 5.59
CA TYR A 466 10.77 -18.16 5.37
C TYR A 466 9.34 -18.29 5.83
N THR A 467 8.79 -19.52 5.80
CA THR A 467 7.38 -19.77 6.04
C THR A 467 7.14 -21.01 6.89
N SER A 468 6.02 -21.03 7.59
CA SER A 468 5.48 -22.17 8.33
C SER A 468 4.17 -22.64 7.73
N ASP A 469 3.76 -23.87 8.10
CA ASP A 469 2.53 -24.49 7.62
C ASP A 469 1.27 -23.81 8.20
N ALA A 470 0.13 -24.03 7.55
CA ALA A 470 -1.13 -23.39 7.86
C ALA A 470 -1.57 -23.59 9.31
N GLU A 471 -1.36 -24.76 9.87
CA GLU A 471 -1.81 -25.18 11.19
C GLU A 471 -1.20 -24.38 12.34
N VAL A 472 -0.08 -23.69 12.08
CA VAL A 472 0.64 -22.92 13.12
C VAL A 472 -0.20 -21.73 13.61
N TYR A 473 -0.95 -21.06 12.73
CA TYR A 473 -1.67 -19.84 13.07
C TYR A 473 -3.13 -19.81 12.63
N THR A 474 -3.65 -20.79 11.89
CA THR A 474 -5.09 -20.83 11.58
C THR A 474 -5.91 -20.86 12.87
N ASP A 475 -6.97 -20.07 12.90
CA ASP A 475 -7.84 -19.94 14.05
C ASP A 475 -9.30 -20.23 13.65
N PRO A 476 -9.79 -21.45 13.92
CA PRO A 476 -11.17 -21.85 13.59
C PRO A 476 -12.21 -21.35 14.61
N SER A 477 -11.85 -20.50 15.56
CA SER A 477 -12.76 -20.00 16.59
C SER A 477 -13.98 -19.27 15.98
N PRO A 478 -15.22 -19.76 16.20
CA PRO A 478 -16.41 -19.07 15.71
C PRO A 478 -16.58 -17.66 16.29
N LEU A 479 -16.16 -17.44 17.54
CA LEU A 479 -16.23 -16.14 18.18
C LEU A 479 -15.35 -15.12 17.48
N ARG A 480 -14.09 -15.45 17.22
CA ARG A 480 -13.15 -14.59 16.51
C ARG A 480 -13.54 -14.39 15.05
N TYR A 481 -14.13 -15.41 14.41
CA TYR A 481 -14.68 -15.25 13.07
C TYR A 481 -15.81 -14.20 13.03
N TRP A 482 -16.76 -14.24 13.98
CA TRP A 482 -17.83 -13.25 14.02
C TRP A 482 -17.33 -11.87 14.46
N GLU A 483 -16.32 -11.79 15.31
CA GLU A 483 -15.63 -10.55 15.65
C GLU A 483 -15.02 -9.91 14.38
N TYR A 484 -14.25 -10.66 13.62
CA TYR A 484 -13.72 -10.24 12.32
C TYR A 484 -14.83 -9.76 11.38
N ARG A 485 -15.91 -10.54 11.26
CA ARG A 485 -17.04 -10.20 10.38
C ARG A 485 -17.76 -8.92 10.80
N LEU A 486 -17.88 -8.68 12.09
CA LEU A 486 -18.46 -7.45 12.64
C LEU A 486 -17.57 -6.25 12.32
N PHE A 487 -16.28 -6.35 12.57
CA PHE A 487 -15.32 -5.29 12.26
C PHE A 487 -15.32 -4.95 10.77
N GLU A 488 -15.30 -5.96 9.92
CA GLU A 488 -15.35 -5.77 8.47
C GLU A 488 -16.67 -5.09 8.03
N ALA A 489 -17.80 -5.46 8.62
CA ALA A 489 -19.11 -4.90 8.27
C ALA A 489 -19.30 -3.47 8.76
N THR A 490 -18.80 -3.15 9.95
CA THR A 490 -18.99 -1.82 10.59
C THR A 490 -17.92 -0.81 10.19
N GLY A 491 -16.78 -1.26 9.65
CA GLY A 491 -15.65 -0.39 9.35
C GLY A 491 -14.88 0.05 10.60
N THR A 492 -14.94 -0.73 11.68
CA THR A 492 -14.22 -0.48 12.94
C THR A 492 -13.00 -1.38 13.14
N ALA A 493 -12.51 -1.99 12.07
CA ALA A 493 -11.35 -2.87 12.14
C ALA A 493 -10.05 -2.08 12.36
N PHE A 494 -9.18 -2.64 13.19
CA PHE A 494 -7.85 -2.11 13.54
C PHE A 494 -6.73 -2.96 12.92
N TYR A 495 -6.81 -3.30 11.65
CA TYR A 495 -5.76 -4.05 10.98
C TYR A 495 -5.23 -3.36 9.74
#